data_1eb0aff0c0b36a447a5fb8508babf985
#
_entry.id   1eb0aff0c0b36a447a5fb8508babf985
#
_cell.length_a   1.000
_cell.length_b   1.000
_cell.length_c   1.000
_cell.angle_alpha   90.00
_cell.angle_beta   90.00
_cell.angle_gamma   90.00
#
_symmetry.space_group_name_H-M   'P 1'
#
loop_
_entity.id
_entity.type
_entity.pdbx_description
1 polymer ?
#
loop_
_entity_poly.entity_id
_entity_poly.type
_entity_poly.pdbx_seq_one_letter_code
_entity_poly.pdbx_strand_id
1 'polypeptide(L)'
;MSAEKERIAKTESLFRNVNEGIAQASEQLESEDGHFICECGDPSCTHQIEMPIVEYERVRQDATQFVVEPGHVRDEGEQVVRDGRRYAVIRKVDGAMAAVVRRLNPRPKTA
;
A
#
# COMPACT_ATOMS: atom_id res chain seq x y z
N MET A 1 8.32 0.87 -19.64
CA MET A 1 8.15 0.07 -18.40
C MET A 1 7.96 -1.38 -18.78
N SER A 2 8.59 -2.30 -18.06
CA SER A 2 8.43 -3.73 -18.36
C SER A 2 7.03 -4.23 -17.97
N ALA A 3 6.58 -5.31 -18.62
CA ALA A 3 5.30 -5.92 -18.29
C ALA A 3 5.25 -6.45 -16.85
N GLU A 4 6.40 -6.90 -16.34
CA GLU A 4 6.50 -7.35 -14.95
C GLU A 4 6.32 -6.21 -13.96
N LYS A 5 6.98 -5.08 -14.18
CA LYS A 5 6.82 -3.90 -13.32
C LYS A 5 5.39 -3.38 -13.34
N GLU A 6 4.76 -3.38 -14.49
CA GLU A 6 3.36 -2.98 -14.61
C GLU A 6 2.44 -3.91 -13.83
N ARG A 7 2.68 -5.22 -13.93
CA ARG A 7 1.91 -6.22 -13.20
C ARG A 7 2.07 -6.04 -11.69
N ILE A 8 3.30 -5.82 -11.21
CA ILE A 8 3.56 -5.56 -9.80
C ILE A 8 2.79 -4.33 -9.32
N ALA A 9 2.87 -3.23 -10.06
CA ALA A 9 2.19 -2.00 -9.70
C ALA A 9 0.67 -2.19 -9.64
N LYS A 10 0.10 -2.95 -10.58
CA LYS A 10 -1.33 -3.26 -10.59
C LYS A 10 -1.73 -4.16 -9.41
N THR A 11 -0.91 -5.16 -9.07
CA THR A 11 -1.17 -6.05 -7.94
C THR A 11 -1.14 -5.29 -6.62
N GLU A 12 -0.14 -4.43 -6.44
CA GLU A 12 -0.06 -3.57 -5.26
C GLU A 12 -1.28 -2.66 -5.14
N SER A 13 -1.71 -2.09 -6.25
CA SER A 13 -2.89 -1.22 -6.28
C SER A 13 -4.17 -1.98 -5.97
N LEU A 14 -4.27 -3.23 -6.42
CA LEU A 14 -5.41 -4.09 -6.08
C LEU A 14 -5.47 -4.36 -4.58
N PHE A 15 -4.34 -4.73 -3.98
CA PHE A 15 -4.28 -4.98 -2.54
C PHE A 15 -4.60 -3.71 -1.73
N ARG A 16 -4.12 -2.57 -2.21
CA ARG A 16 -4.44 -1.27 -1.61
C ARG A 16 -5.94 -1.00 -1.65
N ASN A 17 -6.61 -1.35 -2.75
CA ASN A 17 -8.07 -1.19 -2.85
C ASN A 17 -8.81 -2.07 -1.82
N VAL A 18 -8.33 -3.29 -1.59
CA VAL A 18 -8.89 -4.14 -0.54
C VAL A 18 -8.72 -3.46 0.81
N ASN A 19 -7.56 -2.90 1.10
CA ASN A 19 -7.29 -2.21 2.36
C ASN A 19 -8.12 -0.94 2.53
N GLU A 20 -8.44 -0.24 1.45
CA GLU A 20 -9.36 0.90 1.52
C GLU A 20 -10.74 0.47 2.05
N GLY A 21 -11.22 -0.68 1.58
CA GLY A 21 -12.48 -1.25 2.08
C GLY A 21 -12.39 -1.64 3.56
N ILE A 22 -11.26 -2.20 3.98
CA ILE A 22 -11.02 -2.56 5.39
C ILE A 22 -11.01 -1.30 6.25
N ALA A 23 -10.34 -0.23 5.81
CA ALA A 23 -10.30 1.03 6.55
C ALA A 23 -11.70 1.62 6.72
N GLN A 24 -12.50 1.64 5.67
CA GLN A 24 -13.88 2.15 5.73
C GLN A 24 -14.74 1.33 6.69
N ALA A 25 -14.66 0.01 6.63
CA ALA A 25 -15.42 -0.86 7.51
C ALA A 25 -15.00 -0.66 8.97
N SER A 26 -13.71 -0.53 9.22
CA SER A 26 -13.18 -0.32 10.56
C SER A 26 -13.63 1.01 11.16
N GLU A 27 -13.69 2.07 10.34
CA GLU A 27 -14.21 3.37 10.76
C GLU A 27 -15.68 3.27 11.14
N GLN A 28 -16.49 2.57 10.35
CA GLN A 28 -17.90 2.38 10.63
C GLN A 28 -18.14 1.62 11.94
N LEU A 29 -17.23 0.73 12.29
CA LEU A 29 -17.27 -0.02 13.54
C LEU A 29 -16.60 0.71 14.71
N GLU A 30 -16.12 1.93 14.48
CA GLU A 30 -15.41 2.75 15.47
C GLU A 30 -14.19 2.04 16.06
N SER A 31 -13.54 1.19 15.26
CA SER A 31 -12.32 0.50 15.66
C SER A 31 -11.11 1.42 15.53
N GLU A 32 -10.20 1.37 16.50
CA GLU A 32 -8.95 2.12 16.43
C GLU A 32 -7.94 1.45 15.52
N ASP A 33 -7.96 0.13 15.44
CA ASP A 33 -7.02 -0.66 14.65
C ASP A 33 -7.74 -1.34 13.49
N GLY A 34 -7.00 -1.53 12.39
CA GLY A 34 -7.44 -2.31 11.25
C GLY A 34 -6.51 -3.51 11.04
N HIS A 35 -7.09 -4.59 10.52
CA HIS A 35 -6.34 -5.77 10.10
C HIS A 35 -6.21 -5.72 8.59
N PHE A 36 -5.12 -5.14 8.13
CA PHE A 36 -4.86 -4.91 6.71
C PHE A 36 -4.10 -6.08 6.10
N ILE A 37 -4.09 -6.17 4.79
CA ILE A 37 -3.25 -7.12 4.07
C ILE A 37 -1.96 -6.43 3.62
N CYS A 38 -0.89 -7.23 3.47
CA CYS A 38 0.38 -6.73 2.94
C CYS A 38 0.19 -6.28 1.49
N GLU A 39 0.56 -5.06 1.18
CA GLU A 39 0.40 -4.47 -0.16
C GLU A 39 1.62 -4.71 -1.05
N CYS A 40 2.42 -5.73 -0.78
CA CYS A 40 3.53 -6.09 -1.67
C CYS A 40 2.97 -6.63 -2.99
N GLY A 41 3.73 -6.54 -4.05
CA GLY A 41 3.27 -6.95 -5.37
C GLY A 41 3.26 -8.46 -5.62
N ASP A 42 3.34 -9.28 -4.58
CA ASP A 42 3.30 -10.74 -4.69
C ASP A 42 1.87 -11.23 -4.50
N PRO A 43 1.23 -11.77 -5.57
CA PRO A 43 -0.16 -12.21 -5.48
C PRO A 43 -0.37 -13.39 -4.53
N SER A 44 0.69 -14.12 -4.16
CA SER A 44 0.60 -15.23 -3.22
C SER A 44 0.81 -14.81 -1.77
N CYS A 45 1.13 -13.54 -1.50
CA CYS A 45 1.35 -13.06 -0.15
C CYS A 45 0.03 -13.00 0.62
N THR A 46 0.01 -13.63 1.80
CA THR A 46 -1.18 -13.67 2.66
C THR A 46 -0.92 -13.05 4.03
N HIS A 47 0.17 -12.31 4.18
CA HIS A 47 0.49 -11.67 5.45
C HIS A 47 -0.53 -10.61 5.81
N GLN A 48 -0.91 -10.59 7.08
CA GLN A 48 -1.78 -9.57 7.64
C GLN A 48 -0.98 -8.60 8.48
N ILE A 49 -1.39 -7.35 8.46
CA ILE A 49 -0.74 -6.26 9.19
C ILE A 49 -1.78 -5.61 10.08
N GLU A 50 -1.59 -5.72 11.39
CA GLU A 50 -2.42 -4.98 12.33
C GLU A 50 -1.76 -3.62 12.59
N MET A 51 -2.50 -2.55 12.35
CA MET A 51 -1.99 -1.20 12.58
C MET A 51 -3.13 -0.25 12.88
N PRO A 52 -2.85 0.84 13.61
CA PRO A 52 -3.86 1.88 13.84
C PRO A 52 -4.34 2.46 12.51
N ILE A 53 -5.65 2.68 12.41
CA ILE A 53 -6.25 3.23 11.20
C ILE A 53 -5.67 4.61 10.90
N VAL A 54 -5.41 5.42 11.93
CA VAL A 54 -4.84 6.75 11.75
C VAL A 54 -3.46 6.70 11.08
N GLU A 55 -2.67 5.65 11.35
CA GLU A 55 -1.38 5.48 10.68
C GLU A 55 -1.56 5.03 9.23
N TYR A 56 -2.50 4.14 8.97
CA TYR A 56 -2.83 3.77 7.59
C TYR A 56 -3.27 4.98 6.79
N GLU A 57 -4.12 5.84 7.38
CA GLU A 57 -4.57 7.06 6.71
C GLU A 57 -3.41 8.00 6.36
N ARG A 58 -2.41 8.11 7.22
CA ARG A 58 -1.21 8.90 6.92
C ARG A 58 -0.45 8.37 5.71
N VAL A 59 -0.31 7.05 5.63
CA VAL A 59 0.35 6.42 4.47
C VAL A 59 -0.42 6.75 3.19
N ARG A 60 -1.74 6.72 3.25
CA ARG A 60 -2.60 6.94 2.10
C ARG A 60 -2.66 8.38 1.61
N GLN A 61 -2.06 9.31 2.33
CA GLN A 61 -1.95 10.69 1.85
C GLN A 61 -1.02 10.84 0.65
N ASP A 62 -0.12 9.90 0.44
CA ASP A 62 0.75 9.84 -0.73
C ASP A 62 0.36 8.62 -1.56
N ALA A 63 -0.16 8.85 -2.77
CA ALA A 63 -0.65 7.79 -3.67
C ALA A 63 0.45 6.81 -4.11
N THR A 64 1.73 7.13 -3.89
CA THR A 64 2.84 6.26 -4.24
C THR A 64 3.32 5.39 -3.09
N GLN A 65 2.72 5.52 -1.91
CA GLN A 65 3.10 4.76 -0.73
C GLN A 65 2.21 3.55 -0.52
N PHE A 66 2.81 2.50 0.03
CA PHE A 66 2.17 1.23 0.33
C PHE A 66 2.66 0.68 1.66
N VAL A 67 1.80 -0.12 2.30
CA VAL A 67 2.13 -0.79 3.57
C VAL A 67 2.47 -2.24 3.28
N VAL A 68 3.62 -2.70 3.75
CA VAL A 68 4.08 -4.07 3.53
C VAL A 68 4.60 -4.68 4.82
N GLU A 69 4.61 -6.01 4.88
CA GLU A 69 5.30 -6.75 5.93
C GLU A 69 6.78 -6.40 5.89
N PRO A 70 7.44 -6.23 7.06
CA PRO A 70 8.89 -5.98 7.05
C PRO A 70 9.63 -7.04 6.25
N GLY A 71 10.54 -6.61 5.38
CA GLY A 71 11.27 -7.51 4.50
C GLY A 71 10.60 -7.80 3.16
N HIS A 72 9.34 -7.40 2.98
CA HIS A 72 8.64 -7.58 1.70
C HIS A 72 8.87 -6.39 0.77
N VAL A 73 10.08 -5.88 0.77
CA VAL A 73 10.47 -4.76 -0.08
C VAL A 73 11.14 -5.32 -1.33
N ARG A 74 10.77 -4.78 -2.48
CA ARG A 74 11.42 -5.12 -3.75
C ARG A 74 12.51 -4.09 -4.05
N ASP A 75 13.63 -4.55 -4.57
CA ASP A 75 14.77 -3.66 -4.85
C ASP A 75 14.50 -2.72 -6.01
N GLU A 76 13.62 -3.11 -6.94
CA GLU A 76 13.38 -2.35 -8.15
C GLU A 76 12.22 -1.39 -8.00
N GLY A 77 12.49 -0.11 -8.26
CA GLY A 77 11.47 0.91 -8.40
C GLY A 77 10.81 1.35 -7.11
N GLU A 78 11.33 0.94 -5.95
CA GLU A 78 10.74 1.34 -4.68
C GLU A 78 11.81 1.66 -3.63
N GLN A 79 11.41 2.45 -2.64
CA GLN A 79 12.27 2.90 -1.56
C GLN A 79 11.53 2.70 -0.24
N VAL A 80 12.24 2.21 0.78
CA VAL A 80 11.68 2.16 2.14
C VAL A 80 11.70 3.56 2.71
N VAL A 81 10.55 4.08 3.10
CA VAL A 81 10.43 5.40 3.73
C VAL A 81 10.22 5.29 5.23
N ARG A 82 9.78 4.14 5.70
CA ARG A 82 9.65 3.85 7.12
C ARG A 82 9.82 2.35 7.34
N ASP A 83 10.71 1.97 8.23
CA ASP A 83 10.97 0.58 8.55
C ASP A 83 10.62 0.34 10.02
N GLY A 84 9.50 -0.32 10.26
CA GLY A 84 9.01 -0.60 11.60
C GLY A 84 9.02 -2.09 11.91
N ARG A 85 8.66 -2.44 13.14
CA ARG A 85 8.62 -3.83 13.59
C ARG A 85 7.43 -4.59 13.02
N ARG A 86 6.28 -3.94 12.93
CA ARG A 86 5.03 -4.57 12.51
C ARG A 86 4.78 -4.41 11.03
N TYR A 87 5.26 -3.31 10.46
CA TYR A 87 5.08 -3.04 9.04
C TYR A 87 6.17 -2.08 8.57
N ALA A 88 6.35 -2.04 7.27
CA ALA A 88 7.19 -1.06 6.61
C ALA A 88 6.35 -0.27 5.63
N VAL A 89 6.77 0.95 5.34
CA VAL A 89 6.14 1.79 4.30
C VAL A 89 7.14 1.94 3.17
N ILE A 90 6.70 1.62 1.97
CA ILE A 90 7.50 1.79 0.75
C ILE A 90 6.89 2.88 -0.13
N ARG A 91 7.72 3.49 -0.94
CA ARG A 91 7.30 4.47 -1.95
C ARG A 91 7.77 4.00 -3.31
N LYS A 92 6.90 4.08 -4.31
CA LYS A 92 7.29 3.83 -5.69
C LYS A 92 8.06 5.06 -6.21
N VAL A 93 9.32 4.85 -6.55
CA VAL A 93 10.20 5.93 -7.04
C VAL A 93 10.49 5.82 -8.53
N ASP A 94 10.30 4.65 -9.13
CA ASP A 94 10.34 4.50 -10.59
C ASP A 94 9.19 5.33 -11.19
N GLY A 95 9.52 6.26 -12.09
CA GLY A 95 8.54 7.23 -12.61
C GLY A 95 7.34 6.59 -13.29
N ALA A 96 7.56 5.50 -14.04
CA ALA A 96 6.47 4.81 -14.74
C ALA A 96 5.58 4.05 -13.76
N MET A 97 6.16 3.37 -12.78
CA MET A 97 5.39 2.68 -11.74
C MET A 97 4.62 3.67 -10.87
N ALA A 98 5.26 4.78 -10.49
CA ALA A 98 4.60 5.83 -9.72
C ALA A 98 3.38 6.38 -10.48
N ALA A 99 3.50 6.58 -11.78
CA ALA A 99 2.38 7.05 -12.60
C ALA A 99 1.21 6.06 -12.60
N VAL A 100 1.50 4.75 -12.70
CA VAL A 100 0.46 3.72 -12.66
C VAL A 100 -0.28 3.72 -11.32
N VAL A 101 0.47 3.73 -10.21
CA VAL A 101 -0.17 3.64 -8.89
C VAL A 101 -0.91 4.93 -8.53
N ARG A 102 -0.49 6.08 -9.03
CA ARG A 102 -1.26 7.32 -8.90
C ARG A 102 -2.57 7.26 -9.68
N ARG A 103 -2.52 6.76 -10.91
CA ARG A 103 -3.72 6.62 -11.75
C ARG A 103 -4.72 5.67 -11.12
N LEU A 104 -4.26 4.58 -10.51
CA LEU A 104 -5.12 3.57 -9.90
C LEU A 104 -5.52 3.88 -8.47
N ASN A 105 -5.10 5.03 -7.92
CA ASN A 105 -5.47 5.44 -6.58
C ASN A 105 -6.98 5.71 -6.52
N PRO A 106 -7.72 5.02 -5.62
CA PRO A 106 -9.17 5.21 -5.53
C PRO A 106 -9.59 6.49 -4.82
N ARG A 107 -8.67 7.13 -4.11
CA ARG A 107 -8.99 8.37 -3.39
C ARG A 107 -9.01 9.55 -4.33
N PRO A 108 -9.96 10.49 -4.17
CA PRO A 108 -9.96 11.70 -4.98
C PRO A 108 -8.72 12.52 -4.68
N LYS A 109 -8.24 13.25 -5.70
CA LYS A 109 -7.16 14.21 -5.48
C LYS A 109 -7.66 15.30 -4.55
N THR A 110 -6.94 15.50 -3.45
CA THR A 110 -7.14 16.70 -2.65
C THR A 110 -6.54 17.88 -3.39
N ALA A 111 -7.32 18.90 -3.53
CA ALA A 111 -6.86 20.13 -4.16
C ALA A 111 -5.72 20.76 -3.37
#